data_8d012c1e95f5c631bd838dc4347a6f32
#
_entry.id   8d012c1e95f5c631bd838dc4347a6f32
#
_cell.length_a   1.000
_cell.length_b   1.000
_cell.length_c   1.000
_cell.angle_alpha   90.00
_cell.angle_beta   90.00
_cell.angle_gamma   90.00
#
_symmetry.space_group_name_H-M   'P 1'
#
loop_
_entity.id
_entity.type
_entity.pdbx_description
1 polymer ?
#
loop_
_entity_poly.entity_id
_entity_poly.type
_entity_poly.pdbx_seq_one_letter_code
_entity_poly.pdbx_strand_id
1 'polypeptide(L)'
;MTKLSRKLQTQKRHRRLRRFLIGDTTRPRLSVFRSNNHIYAQVIDDSAQTTICSASTVDKELREKSVKLSADCNSSSIVGKLLAKRAIKKGIKQVIFDRGGNLYHGRVKALADAAREAGLEF
;
A
#
# COMPACT_ATOMS: atom_id res chain seq x y z
N MET A 1 14.45 7.23 -30.79
CA MET A 1 13.93 7.36 -29.40
C MET A 1 14.08 6.02 -28.69
N THR A 2 14.76 6.03 -27.56
CA THR A 2 14.85 4.87 -26.70
C THR A 2 13.57 4.72 -25.88
N LYS A 3 12.98 3.54 -25.91
CA LYS A 3 11.84 3.23 -25.04
C LYS A 3 12.30 3.13 -23.61
N LEU A 4 11.63 3.82 -22.70
CA LEU A 4 11.85 3.67 -21.28
C LEU A 4 11.43 2.25 -20.85
N SER A 5 12.17 1.65 -19.91
CA SER A 5 11.79 0.37 -19.32
C SER A 5 10.44 0.50 -18.59
N ARG A 6 9.75 -0.61 -18.37
CA ARG A 6 8.48 -0.62 -17.63
C ARG A 6 8.64 -0.04 -16.22
N LYS A 7 9.75 -0.35 -15.57
CA LYS A 7 10.07 0.17 -14.24
C LYS A 7 10.22 1.69 -14.25
N LEU A 8 10.95 2.24 -15.22
CA LEU A 8 11.13 3.68 -15.35
C LEU A 8 9.83 4.39 -15.69
N GLN A 9 9.00 3.80 -16.55
CA GLN A 9 7.67 4.35 -16.87
C GLN A 9 6.77 4.39 -15.64
N THR A 10 6.76 3.34 -14.82
CA THR A 10 6.00 3.28 -13.57
C THR A 10 6.48 4.34 -12.59
N GLN A 11 7.80 4.49 -12.42
CA GLN A 11 8.38 5.51 -11.56
C GLN A 11 8.02 6.93 -12.02
N LYS A 12 8.00 7.17 -13.33
CA LYS A 12 7.62 8.47 -13.89
C LYS A 12 6.15 8.77 -13.63
N ARG A 13 5.25 7.79 -13.79
CA ARG A 13 3.83 7.95 -13.46
C ARG A 13 3.62 8.21 -11.98
N HIS A 14 4.30 7.49 -11.11
CA HIS A 14 4.23 7.66 -9.66
C HIS A 14 4.69 9.06 -9.25
N ARG A 15 5.82 9.53 -9.80
CA ARG A 15 6.32 10.88 -9.54
C ARG A 15 5.32 11.95 -9.95
N ARG A 16 4.62 11.77 -11.07
CA ARG A 16 3.61 12.68 -11.57
C ARG A 16 2.40 12.71 -10.65
N LEU A 17 1.94 11.54 -10.18
CA LEU A 17 0.80 11.42 -9.27
C LEU A 17 1.11 12.00 -7.89
N ARG A 18 2.32 11.84 -7.38
CA ARG A 18 2.72 12.33 -6.05
C ARG A 18 2.62 13.85 -5.92
N ARG A 19 2.60 14.59 -7.00
CA ARG A 19 2.36 16.04 -6.96
C ARG A 19 0.97 16.37 -6.40
N PHE A 20 0.01 15.46 -6.52
CA PHE A 20 -1.37 15.61 -6.09
C PHE A 20 -1.73 14.75 -4.88
N LEU A 21 -0.89 13.77 -4.55
CA LEU A 21 -1.14 12.81 -3.48
C LEU A 21 -0.20 13.09 -2.31
N ILE A 22 -0.55 14.10 -1.52
CA ILE A 22 0.21 14.47 -0.32
C ILE A 22 -0.63 14.13 0.89
N GLY A 23 -0.13 13.21 1.73
CA GLY A 23 -0.78 12.84 2.97
C GLY A 23 -0.41 13.79 4.11
N ASP A 24 -1.34 14.00 5.04
CA ASP A 24 -1.11 14.77 6.26
C ASP A 24 -1.49 13.95 7.49
N THR A 25 -1.44 14.57 8.68
CA THR A 25 -1.73 13.88 9.95
C THR A 25 -3.18 13.38 10.01
N THR A 26 -4.14 14.10 9.42
CA THR A 26 -5.55 13.72 9.45
C THR A 26 -5.91 12.72 8.36
N ARG A 27 -5.23 12.80 7.24
CA ARG A 27 -5.45 11.94 6.08
C ARG A 27 -4.11 11.52 5.46
N PRO A 28 -3.41 10.57 6.11
CA PRO A 28 -2.10 10.13 5.61
C PRO A 28 -2.22 9.35 4.30
N ARG A 29 -1.10 9.20 3.62
CA ARG A 29 -1.01 8.51 2.34
C ARG A 29 -0.78 7.01 2.55
N LEU A 30 -1.66 6.18 1.97
CA LEU A 30 -1.47 4.74 1.92
C LEU A 30 -0.72 4.42 0.62
N SER A 31 0.55 4.07 0.73
CA SER A 31 1.43 3.76 -0.40
C SER A 31 1.59 2.26 -0.55
N VAL A 32 1.44 1.77 -1.77
CA VAL A 32 1.59 0.35 -2.12
C VAL A 32 2.81 0.19 -3.02
N PHE A 33 3.70 -0.70 -2.63
CA PHE A 33 4.85 -1.11 -3.42
C PHE A 33 4.81 -2.62 -3.63
N ARG A 34 5.13 -3.08 -4.82
CA ARG A 34 5.14 -4.51 -5.13
C ARG A 34 6.45 -4.92 -5.81
N SER A 35 6.92 -6.11 -5.46
CA SER A 35 8.00 -6.80 -6.16
C SER A 35 7.43 -8.05 -6.85
N ASN A 36 8.29 -8.84 -7.50
CA ASN A 36 7.84 -10.07 -8.16
C ASN A 36 7.21 -11.08 -7.19
N ASN A 37 7.71 -11.15 -5.95
CA ASN A 37 7.32 -12.18 -4.99
C ASN A 37 6.54 -11.63 -3.79
N HIS A 38 6.53 -10.31 -3.59
CA HIS A 38 5.97 -9.73 -2.38
C HIS A 38 5.24 -8.41 -2.66
N ILE A 39 4.35 -8.06 -1.74
CA ILE A 39 3.67 -6.76 -1.76
C ILE A 39 3.87 -6.09 -0.39
N TYR A 40 4.03 -4.77 -0.41
CA TYR A 40 4.28 -3.94 0.76
C TYR A 40 3.31 -2.77 0.77
N ALA A 41 2.81 -2.40 1.92
CA ALA A 41 1.96 -1.23 2.08
C ALA A 41 2.37 -0.43 3.31
N GLN A 42 2.33 0.89 3.20
CA GLN A 42 2.70 1.81 4.27
C GLN A 42 1.67 2.93 4.37
N VAL A 43 1.40 3.36 5.58
CA VAL A 43 0.62 4.57 5.84
C VAL A 43 1.61 5.65 6.28
N ILE A 44 1.73 6.71 5.48
CA ILE A 44 2.78 7.73 5.60
C ILE A 44 2.16 9.10 5.86
N ASP A 45 2.65 9.78 6.89
CA ASP A 45 2.38 11.19 7.12
C ASP A 45 3.49 12.00 6.44
N ASP A 46 3.17 12.60 5.28
CA ASP A 46 4.14 13.36 4.50
C ASP A 46 4.53 14.68 5.18
N SER A 47 3.65 15.25 6.00
CA SER A 47 3.95 16.49 6.73
C SER A 47 5.00 16.28 7.83
N ALA A 48 4.96 15.14 8.51
CA ALA A 48 5.93 14.77 9.53
C ALA A 48 7.07 13.91 8.96
N GLN A 49 6.99 13.50 7.69
CA GLN A 49 7.95 12.62 7.02
C GLN A 49 8.18 11.32 7.79
N THR A 50 7.10 10.74 8.32
CA THR A 50 7.16 9.50 9.09
C THR A 50 6.20 8.46 8.55
N THR A 51 6.59 7.18 8.68
CA THR A 51 5.70 6.04 8.43
C THR A 51 4.95 5.71 9.70
N ILE A 52 3.63 5.81 9.67
CA ILE A 52 2.78 5.58 10.85
C ILE A 52 2.64 4.08 11.12
N CYS A 53 2.36 3.30 10.09
CA CYS A 53 2.31 1.84 10.17
C CYS A 53 2.58 1.22 8.80
N SER A 54 2.88 -0.06 8.79
CA SER A 54 3.17 -0.81 7.57
C SER A 54 2.71 -2.25 7.70
N ALA A 55 2.56 -2.92 6.57
CA ALA A 55 2.32 -4.35 6.49
C ALA A 55 2.87 -4.88 5.16
N SER A 56 3.25 -6.15 5.14
CA SER A 56 3.78 -6.78 3.94
C SER A 56 3.61 -8.29 3.98
N THR A 57 3.81 -8.94 2.85
CA THR A 57 3.81 -10.40 2.76
C THR A 57 4.99 -11.04 3.49
N VAL A 58 6.05 -10.28 3.78
CA VAL A 58 7.20 -10.73 4.57
C VAL A 58 7.10 -10.36 6.04
N ASP A 59 5.94 -9.87 6.49
CA ASP A 59 5.72 -9.43 7.85
C ASP A 59 5.86 -10.61 8.83
N LYS A 60 6.57 -10.35 9.94
CA LYS A 60 6.84 -11.36 10.94
C LYS A 60 5.56 -11.96 11.54
N GLU A 61 4.56 -11.13 11.81
CA GLU A 61 3.26 -11.58 12.36
C GLU A 61 2.58 -12.60 11.45
N LEU A 62 2.61 -12.37 10.13
CA LEU A 62 2.04 -13.30 9.16
C LEU A 62 2.86 -14.58 9.00
N ARG A 63 4.18 -14.48 9.13
CA ARG A 63 5.08 -15.65 9.08
C ARG A 63 4.88 -16.55 10.28
N GLU A 64 4.64 -15.99 11.44
CA GLU A 64 4.41 -16.77 12.69
C GLU A 64 3.09 -17.56 12.64
N LYS A 65 2.11 -17.12 11.86
CA LYS A 65 0.85 -17.84 11.66
C LYS A 65 0.96 -19.00 10.69
N SER A 66 2.17 -19.33 10.24
CA SER A 66 2.46 -20.42 9.29
C SER A 66 1.70 -20.27 7.95
N VAL A 67 1.33 -19.07 7.59
CA VAL A 67 0.67 -18.78 6.32
C VAL A 67 1.74 -18.52 5.26
N LYS A 68 1.75 -19.34 4.22
CA LYS A 68 2.66 -19.15 3.10
C LYS A 68 2.08 -18.05 2.19
N LEU A 69 2.69 -16.87 2.23
CA LEU A 69 2.27 -15.73 1.44
C LEU A 69 3.18 -15.52 0.25
N SER A 70 2.60 -15.11 -0.85
CA SER A 70 3.28 -14.76 -2.09
C SER A 70 2.69 -13.46 -2.64
N ALA A 71 3.10 -13.05 -3.85
CA ALA A 71 2.61 -11.83 -4.47
C ALA A 71 1.33 -12.08 -5.28
N ASP A 72 0.34 -12.75 -4.70
CA ASP A 72 -0.97 -12.99 -5.34
C ASP A 72 -2.06 -12.11 -4.72
N CYS A 73 -3.26 -12.14 -5.30
CA CYS A 73 -4.39 -11.34 -4.83
C CYS A 73 -4.85 -11.73 -3.42
N ASN A 74 -4.81 -13.01 -3.10
CA ASN A 74 -5.20 -13.50 -1.79
C ASN A 74 -4.25 -13.00 -0.70
N SER A 75 -2.94 -13.10 -0.94
CA SER A 75 -1.93 -12.57 -0.03
C SER A 75 -2.02 -11.06 0.11
N SER A 76 -2.31 -10.35 -1.00
CA SER A 76 -2.52 -8.90 -0.99
C SER A 76 -3.71 -8.50 -0.12
N SER A 77 -4.80 -9.27 -0.16
CA SER A 77 -5.98 -9.05 0.69
C SER A 77 -5.63 -9.20 2.17
N ILE A 78 -4.81 -10.18 2.52
CA ILE A 78 -4.35 -10.40 3.90
C ILE A 78 -3.52 -9.21 4.37
N VAL A 79 -2.61 -8.71 3.53
CA VAL A 79 -1.78 -7.53 3.83
C VAL A 79 -2.65 -6.29 4.01
N GLY A 80 -3.62 -6.06 3.13
CA GLY A 80 -4.54 -4.92 3.22
C GLY A 80 -5.34 -4.92 4.52
N LYS A 81 -5.85 -6.08 4.91
CA LYS A 81 -6.58 -6.25 6.16
C LYS A 81 -5.71 -5.98 7.38
N LEU A 82 -4.48 -6.49 7.39
CA LEU A 82 -3.53 -6.26 8.47
C LEU A 82 -3.15 -4.78 8.58
N LEU A 83 -2.88 -4.13 7.46
CA LEU A 83 -2.55 -2.71 7.41
C LEU A 83 -3.68 -1.86 7.98
N ALA A 84 -4.92 -2.11 7.56
CA ALA A 84 -6.09 -1.39 8.04
C ALA A 84 -6.26 -1.56 9.55
N LYS A 85 -6.12 -2.77 10.05
CA LYS A 85 -6.19 -3.08 11.48
C LYS A 85 -5.16 -2.27 12.27
N ARG A 86 -3.93 -2.22 11.79
CA ARG A 86 -2.85 -1.47 12.43
C ARG A 86 -3.09 0.05 12.38
N ALA A 87 -3.60 0.56 11.26
CA ALA A 87 -3.91 1.98 11.10
C ALA A 87 -5.05 2.41 12.04
N ILE A 88 -6.13 1.64 12.09
CA ILE A 88 -7.28 1.92 12.95
C ILE A 88 -6.87 1.89 14.43
N LYS A 89 -6.03 0.95 14.82
CA LYS A 89 -5.48 0.88 16.18
C LYS A 89 -4.72 2.15 16.57
N LYS A 90 -4.12 2.84 15.60
CA LYS A 90 -3.43 4.12 15.81
C LYS A 90 -4.33 5.34 15.61
N GLY A 91 -5.63 5.14 15.45
CA GLY A 91 -6.61 6.22 15.33
C GLY A 91 -6.79 6.77 13.93
N ILE A 92 -6.25 6.11 12.91
CA ILE A 92 -6.37 6.54 11.51
C ILE A 92 -7.56 5.85 10.87
N LYS A 93 -8.48 6.65 10.31
CA LYS A 93 -9.66 6.13 9.61
C LYS A 93 -9.65 6.48 8.13
N GLN A 94 -9.14 7.66 7.77
CA GLN A 94 -9.12 8.16 6.40
C GLN A 94 -7.71 8.19 5.87
N VAL A 95 -7.52 7.74 4.62
CA VAL A 95 -6.23 7.77 3.94
C VAL A 95 -6.42 8.23 2.50
N ILE A 96 -5.33 8.73 1.91
CA ILE A 96 -5.23 8.99 0.47
C ILE A 96 -4.54 7.78 -0.14
N PHE A 97 -5.20 7.11 -1.08
CA PHE A 97 -4.64 5.91 -1.71
C PHE A 97 -3.65 6.28 -2.82
N ASP A 98 -2.39 5.84 -2.67
CA ASP A 98 -1.33 6.00 -3.66
C ASP A 98 -0.95 4.62 -4.21
N ARG A 99 -1.36 4.33 -5.43
CA ARG A 99 -1.10 3.04 -6.06
C ARG A 99 0.30 2.90 -6.66
N GLY A 100 1.19 3.90 -6.45
CA GLY A 100 2.59 3.83 -6.88
C GLY A 100 2.79 3.86 -8.38
N GLY A 101 1.89 4.48 -9.14
CA GLY A 101 1.93 4.49 -10.60
C GLY A 101 1.50 3.19 -11.25
N ASN A 102 1.08 2.20 -10.47
CA ASN A 102 0.53 0.93 -10.97
C ASN A 102 -0.95 1.08 -11.30
N LEU A 103 -1.47 0.22 -12.16
CA LEU A 103 -2.90 0.18 -12.46
C LEU A 103 -3.68 -0.29 -11.23
N TYR A 104 -4.87 0.28 -11.02
CA TYR A 104 -5.79 -0.17 -9.98
C TYR A 104 -6.44 -1.48 -10.42
N HIS A 105 -5.68 -2.57 -10.33
CA HIS A 105 -6.05 -3.88 -10.84
C HIS A 105 -5.29 -4.98 -10.09
N GLY A 106 -5.84 -6.18 -10.07
CA GLY A 106 -5.19 -7.35 -9.50
C GLY A 106 -4.79 -7.16 -8.04
N ARG A 107 -3.50 -7.30 -7.75
CA ARG A 107 -2.96 -7.26 -6.38
C ARG A 107 -3.21 -5.92 -5.68
N VAL A 108 -3.06 -4.82 -6.39
CA VAL A 108 -3.27 -3.48 -5.83
C VAL A 108 -4.74 -3.28 -5.45
N LYS A 109 -5.64 -3.70 -6.33
CA LYS A 109 -7.09 -3.64 -6.07
C LYS A 109 -7.48 -4.55 -4.90
N ALA A 110 -6.94 -5.77 -4.85
CA ALA A 110 -7.23 -6.72 -3.77
C ALA A 110 -6.83 -6.17 -2.41
N LEU A 111 -5.65 -5.53 -2.32
CA LEU A 111 -5.19 -4.89 -1.10
C LEU A 111 -6.10 -3.74 -0.70
N ALA A 112 -6.45 -2.87 -1.64
CA ALA A 112 -7.30 -1.71 -1.38
C ALA A 112 -8.71 -2.12 -0.93
N ASP A 113 -9.31 -3.09 -1.60
CA ASP A 113 -10.64 -3.60 -1.24
C ASP A 113 -10.65 -4.20 0.17
N ALA A 114 -9.63 -4.98 0.50
CA ALA A 114 -9.49 -5.58 1.84
C ALA A 114 -9.31 -4.51 2.92
N ALA A 115 -8.54 -3.48 2.65
CA ALA A 115 -8.34 -2.37 3.58
C ALA A 115 -9.65 -1.59 3.81
N ARG A 116 -10.46 -1.38 2.78
CA ARG A 116 -11.78 -0.76 2.89
C ARG A 116 -12.74 -1.61 3.70
N GLU A 117 -12.78 -2.90 3.46
CA GLU A 117 -13.63 -3.84 4.22
C GLU A 117 -13.26 -3.85 5.69
N ALA A 118 -11.98 -3.66 6.02
CA ALA A 118 -11.50 -3.64 7.39
C ALA A 118 -11.74 -2.29 8.09
N GLY A 119 -12.24 -1.28 7.40
CA GLY A 119 -12.69 -0.03 7.98
C GLY A 119 -11.98 1.24 7.55
N LEU A 120 -10.98 1.18 6.69
CA LEU A 120 -10.35 2.38 6.14
C LEU A 120 -11.24 3.05 5.10
N GLU A 121 -11.25 4.37 5.11
CA GLU A 121 -12.01 5.20 4.19
C GLU A 121 -11.09 5.86 3.17
N PHE A 122 -11.34 5.58 1.91
CA PHE A 122 -10.66 6.23 0.79
C PHE A 122 -11.35 5.93 -0.53
#